data_c83c057ba806f82f36985901a7fe25a7
#
_entry.id   c83c057ba806f82f36985901a7fe25a7
#
_cell.length_a   1.000
_cell.length_b   1.000
_cell.length_c   1.000
_cell.angle_alpha   90.00
_cell.angle_beta   90.00
_cell.angle_gamma   90.00
#
_symmetry.space_group_name_H-M   'P 1'
#
loop_
_entity.id
_entity.type
_entity.pdbx_description
1 polymer ?
#
loop_
_entity_poly.entity_id
_entity_poly.type
_entity_poly.pdbx_seq_one_letter_code
_entity_poly.pdbx_strand_id
1 'polypeptide(L)'
;MTLPILGGLPDIRFESCQITESRMYIKAVNPRLQAEVSPGDIVQAGVIISNSEVGLGSVSIQPLIYRLVCSNGMVVNEAAARRNHVGRVTDSEENFSVYSQATLDAEDKAFVMKIQDTVRAAVEEARFSQVVGKMQEAKAAQMDTHDVPAIVKLASKEFHITDSESTGVLQRLIESNDLTLYGLSNAVTRHSQDVESYDRASELESIGYSTSSAFPMMTARPSSGWPSIRSGLSILKTTSGIGNL
;
A
#
# COMPACT_ATOMS: atom_id res chain seq x y z
N MET A 1 8.02 -8.08 -20.32
CA MET A 1 8.19 -6.63 -20.55
C MET A 1 8.65 -5.88 -19.29
N THR A 2 8.12 -6.12 -18.09
CA THR A 2 8.50 -5.45 -16.82
C THR A 2 9.81 -5.94 -16.21
N LEU A 3 10.14 -7.24 -16.32
CA LEU A 3 11.36 -7.82 -15.72
C LEU A 3 12.66 -7.19 -16.22
N PRO A 4 12.85 -6.88 -17.53
CA PRO A 4 14.04 -6.16 -17.99
C PRO A 4 14.17 -4.74 -17.41
N ILE A 5 13.04 -4.07 -17.12
CA ILE A 5 13.03 -2.73 -16.53
C ILE A 5 13.51 -2.79 -15.09
N LEU A 6 13.02 -3.77 -14.32
CA LEU A 6 13.47 -4.01 -12.94
C LEU A 6 14.94 -4.44 -12.88
N GLY A 7 15.37 -5.31 -13.81
CA GLY A 7 16.76 -5.75 -13.89
C GLY A 7 17.75 -4.63 -14.26
N GLY A 8 17.27 -3.51 -14.82
CA GLY A 8 18.07 -2.31 -15.09
C GLY A 8 18.21 -1.36 -13.89
N LEU A 9 17.48 -1.60 -12.80
CA LEU A 9 17.63 -0.83 -11.57
C LEU A 9 18.74 -1.44 -10.70
N PRO A 10 19.68 -0.65 -10.21
CA PRO A 10 20.71 -1.15 -9.31
C PRO A 10 20.07 -1.65 -8.01
N ASP A 11 20.54 -2.80 -7.54
CA ASP A 11 20.24 -3.36 -6.20
C ASP A 11 18.78 -3.75 -5.93
N ILE A 12 17.97 -3.99 -6.96
CA ILE A 12 16.62 -4.54 -6.77
C ILE A 12 16.71 -6.00 -6.32
N ARG A 13 16.01 -6.32 -5.23
CA ARG A 13 15.83 -7.69 -4.70
C ARG A 13 14.38 -8.12 -4.88
N PHE A 14 14.18 -9.31 -5.44
CA PHE A 14 12.86 -9.93 -5.51
C PHE A 14 12.53 -10.59 -4.16
N GLU A 15 11.42 -10.16 -3.55
CA GLU A 15 10.96 -10.66 -2.25
C GLU A 15 10.01 -11.84 -2.40
N SER A 16 9.10 -11.76 -3.37
CA SER A 16 8.15 -12.84 -3.64
C SER A 16 7.71 -12.86 -5.09
N CYS A 17 7.40 -14.07 -5.57
CA CYS A 17 6.71 -14.30 -6.82
C CYS A 17 5.61 -15.32 -6.54
N GLN A 18 4.36 -14.94 -6.77
CA GLN A 18 3.18 -15.78 -6.53
C GLN A 18 2.37 -15.86 -7.81
N ILE A 19 1.89 -17.06 -8.11
CA ILE A 19 1.00 -17.34 -9.23
C ILE A 19 -0.26 -17.99 -8.67
N THR A 20 -1.39 -17.35 -8.90
CA THR A 20 -2.72 -17.89 -8.61
C THR A 20 -3.32 -18.45 -9.89
N GLU A 21 -4.52 -19.02 -9.83
CA GLU A 21 -5.24 -19.48 -11.02
C GLU A 21 -5.53 -18.35 -12.02
N SER A 22 -5.61 -17.11 -11.55
CA SER A 22 -6.05 -15.95 -12.34
C SER A 22 -4.98 -14.89 -12.53
N ARG A 23 -3.95 -14.83 -11.69
CA ARG A 23 -2.99 -13.73 -11.65
C ARG A 23 -1.59 -14.17 -11.22
N MET A 24 -0.63 -13.37 -11.67
CA MET A 24 0.76 -13.41 -11.19
C MET A 24 1.04 -12.13 -10.40
N TYR A 25 1.79 -12.27 -9.30
CA TYR A 25 2.25 -11.17 -8.46
C TYR A 25 3.75 -11.27 -8.25
N ILE A 26 4.44 -10.14 -8.40
CA ILE A 26 5.88 -10.03 -8.12
C ILE A 26 6.08 -8.83 -7.21
N LYS A 27 6.75 -9.04 -6.06
CA LYS A 27 7.21 -7.97 -5.17
C LYS A 27 8.71 -7.85 -5.29
N ALA A 28 9.18 -6.63 -5.51
CA ALA A 28 10.60 -6.31 -5.59
C ALA A 28 10.88 -5.07 -4.75
N VAL A 29 11.99 -5.06 -4.02
CA VAL A 29 12.39 -3.97 -3.12
C VAL A 29 13.76 -3.46 -3.46
N ASN A 30 14.04 -2.20 -3.10
CA ASN A 30 15.36 -1.60 -3.13
C ASN A 30 15.91 -1.50 -1.69
N PRO A 31 16.82 -2.42 -1.28
CA PRO A 31 17.37 -2.41 0.09
C PRO A 31 18.18 -1.17 0.46
N ARG A 32 18.64 -0.40 -0.53
CA ARG A 32 19.38 0.85 -0.29
C ARG A 32 18.45 2.01 0.07
N LEU A 33 17.19 1.94 -0.35
CA LEU A 33 16.19 2.96 -0.04
C LEU A 33 15.33 2.49 1.13
N GLN A 34 15.81 2.79 2.34
CA GLN A 34 15.17 2.37 3.58
C GLN A 34 15.12 3.50 4.61
N ALA A 35 14.17 3.43 5.51
CA ALA A 35 14.01 4.38 6.60
C ALA A 35 13.37 3.69 7.82
N GLU A 36 13.51 4.31 9.00
CA GLU A 36 12.81 3.90 10.21
C GLU A 36 11.52 4.71 10.39
N VAL A 37 10.40 4.02 10.60
CA VAL A 37 9.14 4.65 11.02
C VAL A 37 9.17 4.91 12.53
N SER A 38 9.71 3.97 13.30
CA SER A 38 10.03 4.08 14.72
C SER A 38 11.28 3.24 15.01
N PRO A 39 11.98 3.43 16.16
CA PRO A 39 13.20 2.71 16.45
C PRO A 39 13.07 1.20 16.22
N GLY A 40 13.90 0.64 15.34
CA GLY A 40 13.91 -0.77 14.95
C GLY A 40 12.84 -1.17 13.94
N ASP A 41 11.92 -0.31 13.54
CA ASP A 41 10.88 -0.58 12.55
C ASP A 41 11.29 -0.03 11.18
N ILE A 42 12.05 -0.83 10.44
CA ILE A 42 12.63 -0.46 9.16
C ILE A 42 11.68 -0.83 8.02
N VAL A 43 11.48 0.12 7.12
CA VAL A 43 10.73 -0.05 5.86
C VAL A 43 11.63 0.20 4.66
N GLN A 44 11.37 -0.49 3.55
CA GLN A 44 12.10 -0.36 2.28
C GLN A 44 11.14 0.01 1.16
N ALA A 45 11.62 0.82 0.22
CA ALA A 45 10.89 1.14 -1.00
C ALA A 45 10.91 -0.04 -1.97
N GLY A 46 9.82 -0.26 -2.68
CA GLY A 46 9.71 -1.31 -3.67
C GLY A 46 8.57 -1.09 -4.66
N VAL A 47 8.30 -2.12 -5.41
CA VAL A 47 7.18 -2.19 -6.36
C VAL A 47 6.49 -3.54 -6.24
N ILE A 48 5.17 -3.53 -6.45
CA ILE A 48 4.39 -4.73 -6.72
C ILE A 48 3.90 -4.69 -8.17
N ILE A 49 4.07 -5.80 -8.85
CA ILE A 49 3.60 -6.01 -10.21
C ILE A 49 2.55 -7.11 -10.16
N SER A 50 1.40 -6.86 -10.75
CA SER A 50 0.39 -7.90 -10.97
C SER A 50 0.01 -7.97 -12.44
N ASN A 51 -0.25 -9.18 -12.93
CA ASN A 51 -0.69 -9.46 -14.29
C ASN A 51 -1.70 -10.61 -14.30
N SER A 52 -2.69 -10.56 -15.18
CA SER A 52 -3.60 -11.66 -15.46
C SER A 52 -3.55 -12.01 -16.94
N GLU A 53 -3.12 -13.21 -17.27
CA GLU A 53 -3.11 -13.70 -18.67
C GLU A 53 -4.47 -14.25 -19.09
N VAL A 54 -5.34 -14.56 -18.12
CA VAL A 54 -6.69 -15.10 -18.38
C VAL A 54 -7.76 -14.00 -18.49
N GLY A 55 -7.34 -12.73 -18.55
CA GLY A 55 -8.26 -11.59 -18.73
C GLY A 55 -9.07 -11.18 -17.47
N LEU A 56 -8.83 -11.81 -16.32
CA LEU A 56 -9.52 -11.51 -15.06
C LEU A 56 -8.92 -10.34 -14.28
N GLY A 57 -7.95 -9.63 -14.85
CA GLY A 57 -7.34 -8.47 -14.24
C GLY A 57 -6.48 -7.67 -15.21
N SER A 58 -6.14 -6.45 -14.81
CA SER A 58 -5.24 -5.58 -15.56
C SER A 58 -3.78 -5.87 -15.20
N VAL A 59 -2.85 -5.60 -16.13
CA VAL A 59 -1.45 -5.38 -15.74
C VAL A 59 -1.41 -4.16 -14.85
N SER A 60 -0.83 -4.29 -13.67
CA SER A 60 -0.71 -3.20 -12.70
C SER A 60 0.70 -3.18 -12.11
N ILE A 61 1.25 -1.97 -12.00
CA ILE A 61 2.51 -1.71 -11.30
C ILE A 61 2.23 -0.61 -10.29
N GLN A 62 2.54 -0.86 -9.02
CA GLN A 62 2.28 0.06 -7.92
C GLN A 62 3.51 0.14 -7.01
N PRO A 63 3.80 1.31 -6.41
CA PRO A 63 4.79 1.41 -5.35
C PRO A 63 4.40 0.54 -4.15
N LEU A 64 5.41 -0.04 -3.52
CA LEU A 64 5.31 -0.89 -2.35
C LEU A 64 6.19 -0.33 -1.24
N ILE A 65 5.69 -0.30 -0.03
CA ILE A 65 6.50 -0.12 1.17
C ILE A 65 6.58 -1.47 1.87
N TYR A 66 7.77 -2.02 1.94
CA TYR A 66 8.03 -3.33 2.52
C TYR A 66 8.61 -3.18 3.91
N ARG A 67 7.94 -3.74 4.91
CA ARG A 67 8.32 -3.67 6.32
C ARG A 67 9.14 -4.91 6.69
N LEU A 68 10.36 -4.71 7.18
CA LEU A 68 11.28 -5.84 7.46
C LEU A 68 10.89 -6.65 8.68
N VAL A 69 10.35 -6.01 9.73
CA VAL A 69 10.05 -6.67 11.02
C VAL A 69 9.02 -7.78 10.89
N CYS A 70 8.02 -7.61 10.02
CA CYS A 70 6.93 -8.56 9.83
C CYS A 70 6.90 -9.17 8.42
N SER A 71 7.86 -8.83 7.57
CA SER A 71 7.91 -9.28 6.16
C SER A 71 6.59 -9.03 5.41
N ASN A 72 5.87 -7.94 5.76
CA ASN A 72 4.63 -7.53 5.13
C ASN A 72 4.83 -6.27 4.28
N GLY A 73 3.96 -6.08 3.28
CA GLY A 73 4.01 -4.94 2.40
C GLY A 73 2.76 -4.07 2.51
N MET A 74 2.92 -2.76 2.27
CA MET A 74 1.83 -1.82 2.06
C MET A 74 1.87 -1.34 0.63
N VAL A 75 0.80 -1.53 -0.12
CA VAL A 75 0.70 -1.10 -1.52
C VAL A 75 0.23 0.34 -1.57
N VAL A 76 1.04 1.22 -2.15
CA VAL A 76 0.75 2.65 -2.27
C VAL A 76 -0.15 2.89 -3.49
N ASN A 77 -1.37 3.36 -3.27
CA ASN A 77 -2.36 3.53 -4.35
C ASN A 77 -2.22 4.86 -5.13
N GLU A 78 -1.44 5.81 -4.64
CA GLU A 78 -1.34 7.17 -5.20
C GLU A 78 -0.63 7.23 -6.56
N ALA A 79 0.13 6.19 -6.92
CA ALA A 79 0.83 6.11 -8.20
C ALA A 79 0.74 4.69 -8.76
N ALA A 80 -0.11 4.47 -9.73
CA ALA A 80 -0.25 3.16 -10.37
C ALA A 80 -0.25 3.29 -11.89
N ALA A 81 0.53 2.45 -12.57
CA ALA A 81 0.34 2.21 -13.99
C ALA A 81 -0.56 0.98 -14.16
N ARG A 82 -1.69 1.15 -14.81
CA ARG A 82 -2.66 0.07 -15.10
C ARG A 82 -3.00 0.02 -16.56
N ARG A 83 -3.11 -1.18 -17.12
CA ARG A 83 -3.63 -1.42 -18.45
C ARG A 83 -4.53 -2.65 -18.42
N ASN A 84 -5.78 -2.49 -18.85
CA ASN A 84 -6.66 -3.63 -19.02
C ASN A 84 -6.17 -4.46 -20.20
N HIS A 85 -6.08 -5.78 -20.02
CA HIS A 85 -5.96 -6.69 -21.12
C HIS A 85 -7.28 -6.67 -21.90
N VAL A 86 -7.28 -5.93 -22.98
CA VAL A 86 -8.25 -6.18 -24.05
C VAL A 86 -7.72 -7.43 -24.74
N GLY A 87 -8.31 -8.60 -24.44
CA GLY A 87 -7.93 -9.83 -25.10
C GLY A 87 -7.90 -9.59 -26.60
N ARG A 88 -6.79 -9.91 -27.25
CA ARG A 88 -6.82 -10.09 -28.71
C ARG A 88 -7.75 -11.28 -28.93
N VAL A 89 -8.99 -11.01 -29.34
CA VAL A 89 -9.86 -12.03 -29.89
C VAL A 89 -9.25 -12.38 -31.25
N THR A 90 -8.38 -13.39 -31.27
CA THR A 90 -7.59 -13.78 -32.44
C THR A 90 -8.36 -14.67 -33.39
N ASP A 91 -9.60 -15.10 -33.08
CA ASP A 91 -10.30 -16.15 -33.81
C ASP A 91 -11.73 -15.83 -34.26
N SER A 92 -12.08 -14.58 -34.47
CA SER A 92 -13.30 -14.29 -35.25
C SER A 92 -12.94 -13.41 -36.43
N GLU A 93 -13.17 -13.94 -37.64
CA GLU A 93 -13.01 -13.24 -38.93
C GLU A 93 -13.87 -11.95 -39.04
N GLU A 94 -14.64 -11.60 -38.01
CA GLU A 94 -15.56 -10.46 -37.99
C GLU A 94 -15.11 -9.28 -37.12
N ASN A 95 -14.02 -9.37 -36.34
CA ASN A 95 -13.53 -8.24 -35.53
C ASN A 95 -12.50 -7.41 -36.31
N PHE A 96 -13.00 -6.48 -37.14
CA PHE A 96 -12.18 -5.41 -37.68
C PHE A 96 -11.56 -4.60 -36.53
N SER A 97 -10.26 -4.70 -36.33
CA SER A 97 -9.55 -3.75 -35.49
C SER A 97 -9.71 -2.35 -36.09
N VAL A 98 -10.40 -1.47 -35.37
CA VAL A 98 -10.58 -0.06 -35.79
C VAL A 98 -9.24 0.67 -35.84
N TYR A 99 -8.24 0.15 -35.10
CA TYR A 99 -6.95 0.78 -34.96
C TYR A 99 -5.90 0.19 -35.89
N SER A 100 -5.09 1.07 -36.49
CA SER A 100 -3.93 0.65 -37.28
C SER A 100 -2.86 0.03 -36.37
N GLN A 101 -1.97 -0.83 -36.94
CA GLN A 101 -0.85 -1.40 -36.19
C GLN A 101 0.05 -0.31 -35.60
N ALA A 102 0.24 0.80 -36.30
CA ALA A 102 1.04 1.93 -35.80
C ALA A 102 0.42 2.56 -34.53
N THR A 103 -0.91 2.61 -34.44
CA THR A 103 -1.61 3.09 -33.22
C THR A 103 -1.39 2.13 -32.06
N LEU A 104 -1.51 0.83 -32.29
CA LEU A 104 -1.30 -0.19 -31.26
C LEU A 104 0.15 -0.18 -30.77
N ASP A 105 1.13 -0.05 -31.66
CA ASP A 105 2.56 0.03 -31.32
C ASP A 105 2.88 1.31 -30.50
N ALA A 106 2.25 2.43 -30.84
CA ALA A 106 2.40 3.67 -30.08
C ALA A 106 1.81 3.57 -28.68
N GLU A 107 0.65 2.89 -28.53
CA GLU A 107 0.00 2.64 -27.25
C GLU A 107 0.85 1.71 -26.37
N ASP A 108 1.41 0.65 -26.94
CA ASP A 108 2.32 -0.26 -26.26
C ASP A 108 3.57 0.48 -25.77
N LYS A 109 4.16 1.31 -26.62
CA LYS A 109 5.33 2.14 -26.25
C LYS A 109 5.00 3.10 -25.11
N ALA A 110 3.86 3.79 -25.19
CA ALA A 110 3.42 4.69 -24.14
C ALA A 110 3.19 3.95 -22.79
N PHE A 111 2.66 2.74 -22.85
CA PHE A 111 2.48 1.92 -21.66
C PHE A 111 3.82 1.50 -21.03
N VAL A 112 4.81 1.09 -21.83
CA VAL A 112 6.15 0.78 -21.35
C VAL A 112 6.80 2.00 -20.66
N MET A 113 6.65 3.20 -21.25
CA MET A 113 7.13 4.43 -20.62
C MET A 113 6.45 4.71 -19.28
N LYS A 114 5.13 4.53 -19.18
CA LYS A 114 4.40 4.64 -17.90
C LYS A 114 4.90 3.66 -16.84
N ILE A 115 5.22 2.42 -17.23
CA ILE A 115 5.83 1.43 -16.34
C ILE A 115 7.17 1.96 -15.82
N GLN A 116 8.04 2.44 -16.71
CA GLN A 116 9.35 2.98 -16.33
C GLN A 116 9.21 4.15 -15.37
N ASP A 117 8.29 5.08 -15.64
CA ASP A 117 8.07 6.24 -14.79
C ASP A 117 7.53 5.83 -13.41
N THR A 118 6.60 4.86 -13.36
CA THR A 118 6.06 4.35 -12.09
C THR A 118 7.14 3.66 -11.25
N VAL A 119 7.99 2.84 -11.89
CA VAL A 119 9.09 2.16 -11.20
C VAL A 119 10.12 3.18 -10.69
N ARG A 120 10.49 4.18 -11.49
CA ARG A 120 11.40 5.25 -11.05
C ARG A 120 10.81 6.04 -9.87
N ALA A 121 9.52 6.40 -9.97
CA ALA A 121 8.84 7.12 -8.90
C ALA A 121 8.74 6.31 -7.59
N ALA A 122 8.60 5.00 -7.68
CA ALA A 122 8.54 4.10 -6.51
C ALA A 122 9.87 4.00 -5.74
N VAL A 123 11.00 4.24 -6.44
CA VAL A 123 12.35 4.24 -5.84
C VAL A 123 12.96 5.64 -5.73
N GLU A 124 12.14 6.69 -5.90
CA GLU A 124 12.56 8.08 -5.71
C GLU A 124 12.59 8.42 -4.22
N GLU A 125 13.75 8.84 -3.72
CA GLU A 125 13.97 9.12 -2.30
C GLU A 125 13.00 10.17 -1.73
N ALA A 126 12.70 11.22 -2.49
CA ALA A 126 11.79 12.27 -2.05
C ALA A 126 10.35 11.74 -1.82
N ARG A 127 9.85 10.89 -2.72
CA ARG A 127 8.52 10.27 -2.58
C ARG A 127 8.49 9.25 -1.46
N PHE A 128 9.53 8.42 -1.36
CA PHE A 128 9.65 7.47 -0.27
C PHE A 128 9.65 8.17 1.09
N SER A 129 10.42 9.25 1.23
CA SER A 129 10.47 10.06 2.46
C SER A 129 9.12 10.68 2.81
N GLN A 130 8.34 11.14 1.82
CA GLN A 130 6.98 11.63 2.06
C GLN A 130 6.05 10.54 2.59
N VAL A 131 6.11 9.33 2.02
CA VAL A 131 5.31 8.19 2.50
C VAL A 131 5.72 7.79 3.92
N VAL A 132 7.02 7.72 4.20
CA VAL A 132 7.54 7.44 5.55
C VAL A 132 7.09 8.52 6.54
N GLY A 133 7.11 9.80 6.15
CA GLY A 133 6.59 10.91 6.96
C GLY A 133 5.13 10.70 7.37
N LYS A 134 4.26 10.32 6.42
CA LYS A 134 2.85 9.98 6.72
C LYS A 134 2.74 8.80 7.70
N MET A 135 3.59 7.77 7.55
CA MET A 135 3.62 6.64 8.49
C MET A 135 4.06 7.05 9.89
N GLN A 136 5.04 7.95 10.02
CA GLN A 136 5.49 8.51 11.29
C GLN A 136 4.39 9.35 11.95
N GLU A 137 3.65 10.14 11.18
CA GLU A 137 2.46 10.86 11.66
C GLU A 137 1.38 9.89 12.15
N ALA A 138 1.10 8.82 11.39
CA ALA A 138 0.16 7.78 11.79
C ALA A 138 0.65 7.03 13.07
N LYS A 139 1.95 6.87 13.26
CA LYS A 139 2.55 6.30 14.48
C LYS A 139 2.38 7.22 15.68
N ALA A 140 2.42 8.54 15.49
CA ALA A 140 2.16 9.52 16.55
C ALA A 140 0.67 9.62 16.91
N ALA A 141 -0.23 9.13 16.05
CA ALA A 141 -1.67 9.18 16.24
C ALA A 141 -2.16 8.02 17.10
N GLN A 142 -2.37 8.28 18.40
CA GLN A 142 -2.90 7.30 19.36
C GLN A 142 -4.40 7.12 19.19
N MET A 143 -4.86 5.86 19.16
CA MET A 143 -6.28 5.52 19.21
C MET A 143 -6.81 5.66 20.64
N ASP A 144 -8.12 5.92 20.76
CA ASP A 144 -8.78 5.84 22.06
C ASP A 144 -8.79 4.39 22.54
N THR A 145 -8.17 4.14 23.68
CA THR A 145 -8.02 2.79 24.24
C THR A 145 -9.26 2.26 24.93
N HIS A 146 -10.30 3.11 25.11
CA HIS A 146 -11.52 2.69 25.82
C HIS A 146 -12.37 1.70 25.02
N ASP A 147 -12.32 1.74 23.69
CA ASP A 147 -13.09 0.83 22.84
C ASP A 147 -12.35 0.50 21.52
N VAL A 148 -11.21 -0.16 21.63
CA VAL A 148 -10.43 -0.61 20.47
C VAL A 148 -11.24 -1.49 19.49
N PRO A 149 -12.09 -2.45 19.96
CA PRO A 149 -12.92 -3.23 19.07
C PRO A 149 -13.88 -2.38 18.23
N ALA A 150 -14.50 -1.32 18.80
CA ALA A 150 -15.38 -0.44 18.04
C ALA A 150 -14.61 0.36 16.98
N ILE A 151 -13.37 0.79 17.27
CA ILE A 151 -12.51 1.48 16.30
C ILE A 151 -12.18 0.55 15.14
N VAL A 152 -11.75 -0.68 15.42
CA VAL A 152 -11.44 -1.68 14.38
C VAL A 152 -12.68 -1.98 13.54
N LYS A 153 -13.85 -2.17 14.16
CA LYS A 153 -15.12 -2.40 13.44
C LYS A 153 -15.51 -1.24 12.54
N LEU A 154 -15.29 -0.01 12.99
CA LEU A 154 -15.59 1.19 12.22
C LEU A 154 -14.64 1.32 11.02
N ALA A 155 -13.33 1.11 11.22
CA ALA A 155 -12.34 1.08 10.15
C ALA A 155 -12.64 -0.04 9.14
N SER A 156 -13.04 -1.23 9.62
CA SER A 156 -13.42 -2.36 8.79
C SER A 156 -14.60 -2.03 7.88
N LYS A 157 -15.60 -1.33 8.39
CA LYS A 157 -16.75 -0.87 7.61
C LYS A 157 -16.34 0.15 6.54
N GLU A 158 -15.49 1.11 6.89
CA GLU A 158 -15.01 2.16 5.98
C GLU A 158 -14.19 1.59 4.82
N PHE A 159 -13.31 0.64 5.13
CA PHE A 159 -12.39 0.05 4.17
C PHE A 159 -12.87 -1.30 3.59
N HIS A 160 -14.13 -1.67 3.78
CA HIS A 160 -14.71 -2.89 3.25
C HIS A 160 -13.95 -4.17 3.67
N ILE A 161 -13.48 -4.21 4.91
CA ILE A 161 -12.92 -5.39 5.56
C ILE A 161 -14.10 -6.22 6.11
N THR A 162 -14.13 -7.52 5.83
CA THR A 162 -15.22 -8.40 6.29
C THR A 162 -15.22 -8.57 7.81
N ASP A 163 -16.32 -9.03 8.40
CA ASP A 163 -16.42 -9.24 9.86
C ASP A 163 -15.43 -10.30 10.36
N SER A 164 -15.17 -11.35 9.58
CA SER A 164 -14.15 -12.36 9.89
C SER A 164 -12.75 -11.79 9.86
N GLU A 165 -12.40 -11.02 8.83
CA GLU A 165 -11.12 -10.34 8.72
C GLU A 165 -10.94 -9.28 9.82
N SER A 166 -12.03 -8.55 10.17
CA SER A 166 -12.03 -7.58 11.26
C SER A 166 -11.62 -8.21 12.60
N THR A 167 -12.07 -9.44 12.86
CA THR A 167 -11.68 -10.21 14.04
C THR A 167 -10.18 -10.55 14.00
N GLY A 168 -9.67 -10.99 12.84
CA GLY A 168 -8.24 -11.25 12.65
C GLY A 168 -7.39 -9.98 12.79
N VAL A 169 -7.82 -8.87 12.22
CA VAL A 169 -7.15 -7.55 12.37
C VAL A 169 -7.11 -7.13 13.84
N LEU A 170 -8.21 -7.27 14.58
CA LEU A 170 -8.24 -6.96 16.02
C LEU A 170 -7.24 -7.83 16.79
N GLN A 171 -7.17 -9.12 16.50
CA GLN A 171 -6.21 -10.02 17.12
C GLN A 171 -4.77 -9.55 16.85
N ARG A 172 -4.40 -9.26 15.59
CA ARG A 172 -3.06 -8.78 15.23
C ARG A 172 -2.72 -7.44 15.86
N LEU A 173 -3.70 -6.56 16.03
CA LEU A 173 -3.53 -5.27 16.70
C LEU A 173 -3.23 -5.46 18.19
N ILE A 174 -3.95 -6.35 18.87
CA ILE A 174 -3.72 -6.68 20.29
C ILE A 174 -2.35 -7.35 20.49
N GLU A 175 -2.00 -8.31 19.61
CA GLU A 175 -0.69 -9.00 19.65
C GLU A 175 0.48 -8.02 19.50
N SER A 176 0.35 -7.01 18.63
CA SER A 176 1.40 -6.00 18.42
C SER A 176 1.51 -4.99 19.55
N ASN A 177 0.46 -4.84 20.37
CA ASN A 177 0.33 -3.81 21.42
C ASN A 177 0.63 -2.38 20.92
N ASP A 178 0.41 -2.12 19.62
CA ASP A 178 0.62 -0.83 18.98
C ASP A 178 -0.74 -0.16 18.68
N LEU A 179 -1.30 0.50 19.70
CA LEU A 179 -2.62 1.15 19.62
C LEU A 179 -2.54 2.53 18.93
N THR A 180 -1.81 2.60 17.83
CA THR A 180 -1.72 3.77 16.96
C THR A 180 -2.43 3.51 15.63
N LEU A 181 -2.66 4.56 14.84
CA LEU A 181 -3.19 4.40 13.48
C LEU A 181 -2.23 3.59 12.59
N TYR A 182 -0.92 3.76 12.77
CA TYR A 182 0.09 2.94 12.13
C TYR A 182 0.02 1.47 12.58
N GLY A 183 -0.20 1.23 13.87
CA GLY A 183 -0.41 -0.12 14.40
C GLY A 183 -1.64 -0.81 13.80
N LEU A 184 -2.75 -0.08 13.63
CA LEU A 184 -3.94 -0.59 12.94
C LEU A 184 -3.63 -0.92 11.46
N SER A 185 -2.94 -0.04 10.76
CA SER A 185 -2.48 -0.25 9.38
C SER A 185 -1.62 -1.52 9.27
N ASN A 186 -0.67 -1.71 10.20
CA ASN A 186 0.16 -2.91 10.27
C ASN A 186 -0.65 -4.17 10.62
N ALA A 187 -1.67 -4.07 11.47
CA ALA A 187 -2.54 -5.19 11.80
C ALA A 187 -3.31 -5.67 10.57
N VAL A 188 -3.81 -4.75 9.72
CA VAL A 188 -4.47 -5.09 8.46
C VAL A 188 -3.48 -5.80 7.51
N THR A 189 -2.30 -5.24 7.29
CA THR A 189 -1.30 -5.83 6.39
C THR A 189 -0.69 -7.12 6.95
N ARG A 190 -0.65 -7.31 8.27
CA ARG A 190 -0.22 -8.57 8.87
C ARG A 190 -1.28 -9.65 8.69
N HIS A 191 -2.56 -9.28 8.87
CA HIS A 191 -3.67 -10.22 8.64
C HIS A 191 -3.75 -10.67 7.17
N SER A 192 -3.27 -9.88 6.20
CA SER A 192 -3.22 -10.31 4.80
C SER A 192 -2.45 -11.62 4.58
N GLN A 193 -1.49 -11.92 5.46
CA GLN A 193 -0.68 -13.16 5.39
C GLN A 193 -1.46 -14.41 5.87
N ASP A 194 -2.58 -14.23 6.55
CA ASP A 194 -3.43 -15.31 7.06
C ASP A 194 -4.59 -15.65 6.09
N VAL A 195 -4.74 -14.86 5.02
CA VAL A 195 -5.84 -15.01 4.05
C VAL A 195 -5.42 -15.99 2.94
N GLU A 196 -6.27 -16.97 2.63
CA GLU A 196 -5.98 -18.00 1.62
C GLU A 196 -5.87 -17.41 0.21
N SER A 197 -6.72 -16.43 -0.12
CA SER A 197 -6.69 -15.78 -1.43
C SER A 197 -5.60 -14.73 -1.51
N TYR A 198 -4.60 -14.92 -2.36
CA TYR A 198 -3.55 -13.92 -2.59
C TYR A 198 -4.08 -12.63 -3.22
N ASP A 199 -5.14 -12.71 -4.02
CA ASP A 199 -5.85 -11.53 -4.55
C ASP A 199 -6.39 -10.69 -3.40
N ARG A 200 -7.06 -11.32 -2.42
CA ARG A 200 -7.57 -10.63 -1.24
C ARG A 200 -6.44 -10.14 -0.32
N ALA A 201 -5.38 -10.91 -0.17
CA ALA A 201 -4.19 -10.49 0.56
C ALA A 201 -3.61 -9.18 0.00
N SER A 202 -3.48 -9.06 -1.33
CA SER A 202 -3.01 -7.84 -2.00
C SER A 202 -3.95 -6.65 -1.81
N GLU A 203 -5.27 -6.89 -1.77
CA GLU A 203 -6.26 -5.84 -1.44
C GLU A 203 -6.08 -5.35 0.01
N LEU A 204 -5.90 -6.24 0.97
CA LEU A 204 -5.66 -5.87 2.37
C LEU A 204 -4.35 -5.10 2.54
N GLU A 205 -3.29 -5.42 1.81
CA GLU A 205 -2.04 -4.62 1.78
C GLU A 205 -2.27 -3.19 1.28
N SER A 206 -3.14 -3.02 0.31
CA SER A 206 -3.56 -1.72 -0.22
C SER A 206 -4.44 -0.95 0.79
N ILE A 207 -5.37 -1.64 1.44
CA ILE A 207 -6.21 -1.10 2.52
C ILE A 207 -5.34 -0.66 3.70
N GLY A 208 -4.31 -1.43 4.06
CA GLY A 208 -3.39 -1.08 5.13
C GLY A 208 -2.71 0.26 4.89
N TYR A 209 -2.23 0.54 3.66
CA TYR A 209 -1.70 1.86 3.32
C TYR A 209 -2.77 2.95 3.42
N SER A 210 -3.96 2.71 2.88
CA SER A 210 -5.07 3.67 2.95
C SER A 210 -5.46 4.01 4.38
N THR A 211 -5.41 3.04 5.29
CA THR A 211 -5.65 3.25 6.73
C THR A 211 -4.61 4.19 7.34
N SER A 212 -3.31 4.04 7.01
CA SER A 212 -2.26 4.93 7.52
C SER A 212 -2.35 6.35 6.95
N SER A 213 -2.84 6.50 5.72
CA SER A 213 -2.97 7.81 5.05
C SER A 213 -4.28 8.53 5.37
N ALA A 214 -5.25 7.87 5.99
CA ALA A 214 -6.54 8.45 6.37
C ALA A 214 -6.48 9.38 7.60
N PHE A 215 -5.31 9.61 8.19
CA PHE A 215 -5.11 10.44 9.38
C PHE A 215 -5.79 11.82 9.32
N PRO A 216 -5.72 12.61 8.23
CA PRO A 216 -6.39 13.90 8.17
C PRO A 216 -7.91 13.81 8.24
N MET A 217 -8.50 12.72 7.75
CA MET A 217 -9.95 12.49 7.78
C MET A 217 -10.43 12.01 9.15
N MET A 218 -9.59 11.24 9.86
CA MET A 218 -9.93 10.69 11.19
C MET A 218 -9.72 11.69 12.33
N THR A 219 -8.92 12.72 12.13
CA THR A 219 -8.69 13.82 13.13
C THR A 219 -9.56 15.02 12.91
N ALA A 220 -10.08 15.26 11.69
CA ALA A 220 -11.11 16.25 11.44
C ALA A 220 -12.38 15.79 12.19
N ARG A 221 -12.88 16.57 13.14
CA ARG A 221 -14.11 16.26 13.88
C ARG A 221 -15.21 15.88 12.89
N PRO A 222 -15.67 14.64 12.86
CA PRO A 222 -16.80 14.30 12.02
C PRO A 222 -18.08 14.82 12.66
N SER A 223 -18.95 15.33 11.86
CA SER A 223 -20.34 15.60 12.21
C SER A 223 -21.14 14.32 12.50
N SER A 224 -20.51 13.13 12.51
CA SER A 224 -21.15 11.84 12.78
C SER A 224 -20.14 10.81 13.29
N GLY A 225 -20.09 10.62 14.60
CA GLY A 225 -19.87 9.30 15.23
C GLY A 225 -18.47 8.68 15.29
N TRP A 226 -17.39 9.32 14.84
CA TRP A 226 -16.05 8.75 14.99
C TRP A 226 -15.48 8.99 16.40
N PRO A 227 -14.89 7.96 17.05
CA PRO A 227 -14.17 8.15 18.30
C PRO A 227 -12.94 9.06 18.07
N SER A 228 -12.64 9.94 19.04
CA SER A 228 -11.54 10.90 18.90
C SER A 228 -10.18 10.20 18.88
N ILE A 229 -9.42 10.41 17.82
CA ILE A 229 -8.00 10.06 17.78
C ILE A 229 -7.22 11.28 18.28
N ARG A 230 -6.47 11.13 19.35
CA ARG A 230 -5.63 12.21 19.91
C ARG A 230 -4.33 12.28 19.13
N SER A 231 -4.03 13.42 18.50
CA SER A 231 -2.71 13.68 17.92
C SER A 231 -1.71 13.94 19.06
N GLY A 232 -0.60 13.21 19.09
CA GLY A 232 0.49 13.39 20.08
C GLY A 232 1.26 14.72 19.99
N LEU A 233 0.84 15.62 19.10
CA LEU A 233 1.49 16.92 18.82
C LEU A 233 1.23 18.02 19.87
N SER A 234 0.41 17.79 20.91
CA SER A 234 0.09 18.81 21.91
C SER A 234 1.05 18.88 23.10
N ILE A 235 2.09 18.03 23.16
CA ILE A 235 3.00 17.97 24.34
C ILE A 235 4.29 18.82 24.15
N LEU A 236 4.57 19.36 22.97
CA LEU A 236 5.80 20.12 22.71
C LEU A 236 5.63 21.66 22.70
N LYS A 237 4.54 22.22 23.21
CA LYS A 237 4.31 23.68 23.24
C LYS A 237 4.24 24.32 24.62
N THR A 238 4.80 23.72 25.66
CA THR A 238 4.84 24.36 26.98
C THR A 238 6.17 24.19 27.71
N THR A 239 7.29 24.58 27.07
CA THR A 239 8.53 24.91 27.79
C THR A 239 9.32 25.94 27.03
N SER A 240 8.75 27.12 26.82
CA SER A 240 9.51 28.35 26.55
C SER A 240 8.76 29.55 27.13
N GLY A 241 8.89 29.70 28.41
CA GLY A 241 8.42 30.86 29.12
C GLY A 241 8.86 30.74 30.56
N ILE A 242 9.88 31.47 30.91
CA ILE A 242 10.13 32.13 32.18
C ILE A 242 11.65 32.34 32.26
N GLY A 243 11.99 33.62 32.33
CA GLY A 243 13.30 34.01 32.79
C GLY A 243 13.70 35.41 32.35
N ASN A 244 12.90 36.44 32.67
CA ASN A 244 13.42 37.75 32.94
C ASN A 244 13.92 37.78 34.37
N LEU A 245 15.19 38.03 34.53
CA LEU A 245 15.80 38.97 35.49
C LEU A 245 17.28 39.08 35.19
#